data_dec2c21cae116739646f9fca4ae18996
#
_entry.id   dec2c21cae116739646f9fca4ae18996
#
_cell.length_a   1.000
_cell.length_b   1.000
_cell.length_c   1.000
_cell.angle_alpha   90.00
_cell.angle_beta   90.00
_cell.angle_gamma   90.00
#
_symmetry.space_group_name_H-M   'P 1'
#
loop_
_entity.id
_entity.type
_entity.pdbx_description
1 polymer ?
#
loop_
_entity_poly.entity_id
_entity_poly.type
_entity_poly.pdbx_seq_one_letter_code
_entity_poly.pdbx_strand_id
1 'polypeptide(L)'
;MRLIIKADYDGLSNWAAEHVIESINKAAPTKDRPFVLGLPTGGTPIGMYQALVKACKEGRVSFKNVVTFNMDEYVGLPVEHPESYHSFMYRNLFDHIDCPKENVHILNGNAEDWETECRQYEEAIKAAGGNTTII
;
A
#
# COMPACT_ATOMS: atom_id res chain seq x y z
N MET A 1 15.52 11.54 -13.68
CA MET A 1 14.42 11.96 -12.75
C MET A 1 13.27 12.51 -13.57
N ARG A 2 12.04 12.17 -13.23
CA ARG A 2 10.82 12.71 -13.89
C ARG A 2 10.08 13.56 -12.87
N LEU A 3 9.80 14.83 -13.20
CA LEU A 3 9.05 15.76 -12.38
C LEU A 3 7.64 15.93 -12.98
N ILE A 4 6.60 15.74 -12.17
CA ILE A 4 5.21 15.91 -12.54
C ILE A 4 4.61 17.04 -11.72
N ILE A 5 4.15 18.10 -12.40
CA ILE A 5 3.53 19.25 -11.76
C ILE A 5 2.04 19.22 -12.09
N LYS A 6 1.20 19.31 -11.07
CA LYS A 6 -0.26 19.40 -11.18
C LYS A 6 -0.76 20.70 -10.56
N ALA A 7 -1.92 21.17 -11.01
CA ALA A 7 -2.48 22.44 -10.58
C ALA A 7 -2.94 22.45 -9.12
N ASP A 8 -3.39 21.29 -8.62
CA ASP A 8 -3.97 21.14 -7.29
C ASP A 8 -3.79 19.73 -6.72
N TYR A 9 -4.25 19.54 -5.49
CA TYR A 9 -4.19 18.26 -4.77
C TYR A 9 -4.97 17.15 -5.48
N ASP A 10 -6.15 17.46 -6.04
CA ASP A 10 -6.97 16.46 -6.72
C ASP A 10 -6.30 15.97 -8.00
N GLY A 11 -5.75 16.90 -8.78
CA GLY A 11 -4.98 16.56 -9.98
C GLY A 11 -3.73 15.71 -9.67
N LEU A 12 -3.03 16.01 -8.56
CA LEU A 12 -1.90 15.22 -8.09
C LEU A 12 -2.34 13.82 -7.65
N SER A 13 -3.39 13.74 -6.84
CA SER A 13 -3.93 12.48 -6.32
C SER A 13 -4.42 11.56 -7.44
N ASN A 14 -5.15 12.09 -8.39
CA ASN A 14 -5.63 11.35 -9.56
C ASN A 14 -4.47 10.87 -10.43
N TRP A 15 -3.48 11.70 -10.66
CA TRP A 15 -2.30 11.30 -11.45
C TRP A 15 -1.55 10.15 -10.76
N ALA A 16 -1.34 10.23 -9.45
CA ALA A 16 -0.68 9.17 -8.68
C ALA A 16 -1.48 7.86 -8.73
N ALA A 17 -2.80 7.93 -8.58
CA ALA A 17 -3.67 6.77 -8.68
C ALA A 17 -3.61 6.12 -10.07
N GLU A 18 -3.71 6.91 -11.15
CA GLU A 18 -3.59 6.40 -12.52
C GLU A 18 -2.24 5.74 -12.76
N HIS A 19 -1.16 6.32 -12.25
CA HIS A 19 0.17 5.72 -12.37
C HIS A 19 0.24 4.33 -11.70
N VAL A 20 -0.37 4.17 -10.52
CA VAL A 20 -0.47 2.86 -9.83
C VAL A 20 -1.31 1.89 -10.65
N ILE A 21 -2.50 2.32 -11.12
CA ILE A 21 -3.42 1.50 -11.91
C ILE A 21 -2.75 1.00 -13.19
N GLU A 22 -2.13 1.89 -13.93
CA GLU A 22 -1.40 1.54 -15.16
C GLU A 22 -0.24 0.58 -14.90
N SER A 23 0.49 0.79 -13.80
CA SER A 23 1.62 -0.05 -13.42
C SER A 23 1.17 -1.48 -13.09
N ILE A 24 0.10 -1.62 -12.29
CA ILE A 24 -0.48 -2.93 -11.96
C ILE A 24 -0.99 -3.62 -13.23
N ASN A 25 -1.78 -2.93 -14.03
CA ASN A 25 -2.37 -3.50 -15.25
C ASN A 25 -1.30 -3.90 -16.27
N LYS A 26 -0.26 -3.10 -16.44
CA LYS A 26 0.87 -3.42 -17.33
C LYS A 26 1.67 -4.62 -16.84
N ALA A 27 1.87 -4.75 -15.54
CA ALA A 27 2.57 -5.88 -14.95
C ALA A 27 1.77 -7.18 -15.07
N ALA A 28 0.43 -7.11 -15.18
CA ALA A 28 -0.46 -8.26 -15.27
C ALA A 28 -0.13 -9.33 -14.20
N PRO A 29 -0.17 -8.97 -12.89
CA PRO A 29 0.34 -9.82 -11.85
C PRO A 29 -0.46 -11.11 -11.70
N THR A 30 0.23 -12.18 -11.30
CA THR A 30 -0.35 -13.47 -10.97
C THR A 30 -0.03 -13.83 -9.52
N LYS A 31 -0.64 -14.89 -9.01
CA LYS A 31 -0.35 -15.39 -7.66
C LYS A 31 1.14 -15.72 -7.46
N ASP A 32 1.76 -16.30 -8.49
CA ASP A 32 3.17 -16.70 -8.44
C ASP A 32 4.15 -15.56 -8.77
N ARG A 33 3.64 -14.49 -9.34
CA ARG A 33 4.39 -13.27 -9.67
C ARG A 33 3.56 -12.04 -9.32
N PRO A 34 3.44 -11.72 -8.02
CA PRO A 34 2.64 -10.60 -7.56
C PRO A 34 3.27 -9.25 -7.95
N PHE A 35 2.44 -8.22 -7.98
CA PHE A 35 2.91 -6.83 -8.01
C PHE A 35 3.15 -6.36 -6.57
N VAL A 36 4.35 -5.89 -6.26
CA VAL A 36 4.71 -5.48 -4.90
C VAL A 36 4.66 -3.96 -4.80
N LEU A 37 3.83 -3.45 -3.90
CA LEU A 37 3.51 -2.04 -3.75
C LEU A 37 3.87 -1.53 -2.36
N GLY A 38 4.79 -0.56 -2.29
CA GLY A 38 5.09 0.18 -1.07
C GLY A 38 4.09 1.33 -0.88
N LEU A 39 3.49 1.44 0.30
CA LEU A 39 2.42 2.39 0.59
C LEU A 39 2.75 3.28 1.80
N PRO A 40 2.57 4.61 1.68
CA PRO A 40 2.70 5.55 2.78
C PRO A 40 1.41 5.69 3.58
N THR A 41 1.53 6.31 4.75
CA THR A 41 0.42 6.84 5.54
C THR A 41 0.40 8.37 5.52
N GLY A 42 -0.50 8.97 6.29
CA GLY A 42 -0.62 10.43 6.40
C GLY A 42 -1.68 11.03 5.47
N GLY A 43 -1.84 12.34 5.54
CA GLY A 43 -2.89 13.06 4.80
C GLY A 43 -2.67 13.13 3.29
N THR A 44 -1.42 13.17 2.86
CA THR A 44 -1.06 13.36 1.44
C THR A 44 -1.61 12.26 0.52
N PRO A 45 -1.51 10.96 0.83
CA PRO A 45 -1.97 9.89 -0.07
C PRO A 45 -3.48 9.62 -0.02
N ILE A 46 -4.26 10.25 0.86
CA ILE A 46 -5.70 9.96 1.03
C ILE A 46 -6.45 10.11 -0.30
N GLY A 47 -6.24 11.19 -1.03
CA GLY A 47 -6.89 11.42 -2.32
C GLY A 47 -6.54 10.35 -3.36
N MET A 48 -5.29 9.89 -3.38
CA MET A 48 -4.87 8.76 -4.22
C MET A 48 -5.59 7.47 -3.80
N TYR A 49 -5.69 7.17 -2.51
CA TYR A 49 -6.40 5.98 -2.02
C TYR A 49 -7.88 6.01 -2.40
N GLN A 50 -8.55 7.15 -2.27
CA GLN A 50 -9.94 7.31 -2.69
C GLN A 50 -10.12 7.03 -4.19
N ALA A 51 -9.21 7.52 -5.02
CA ALA A 51 -9.23 7.26 -6.46
C ALA A 51 -8.96 5.78 -6.79
N LEU A 52 -8.05 5.12 -6.08
CA LEU A 52 -7.79 3.68 -6.22
C LEU A 52 -9.00 2.83 -5.81
N VAL A 53 -9.65 3.16 -4.69
CA VAL A 53 -10.89 2.50 -4.24
C VAL A 53 -11.98 2.61 -5.32
N LYS A 54 -12.18 3.82 -5.85
CA LYS A 54 -13.14 4.06 -6.93
C LYS A 54 -12.83 3.21 -8.15
N ALA A 55 -11.59 3.21 -8.62
CA ALA A 55 -11.15 2.45 -9.78
C ALA A 55 -11.32 0.92 -9.58
N CYS A 56 -11.04 0.42 -8.38
CA CYS A 56 -11.25 -0.99 -8.04
C CYS A 56 -12.75 -1.36 -8.09
N LYS A 57 -13.61 -0.54 -7.53
CA LYS A 57 -15.07 -0.73 -7.58
C LYS A 57 -15.64 -0.67 -9.00
N GLU A 58 -15.05 0.13 -9.85
CA GLU A 58 -15.40 0.25 -11.28
C GLU A 58 -14.79 -0.87 -12.16
N GLY A 59 -13.99 -1.77 -11.58
CA GLY A 59 -13.36 -2.86 -12.31
C GLY A 59 -12.17 -2.43 -13.18
N ARG A 60 -11.62 -1.23 -12.99
CA ARG A 60 -10.47 -0.71 -13.76
C ARG A 60 -9.14 -1.30 -13.29
N VAL A 61 -9.08 -1.79 -12.06
CA VAL A 61 -7.90 -2.41 -11.45
C VAL A 61 -8.34 -3.47 -10.45
N SER A 62 -7.54 -4.53 -10.27
CA SER A 62 -7.71 -5.54 -9.23
C SER A 62 -6.44 -5.62 -8.38
N PHE A 63 -6.60 -5.70 -7.07
CA PHE A 63 -5.52 -5.89 -6.11
C PHE A 63 -5.36 -7.34 -5.64
N LYS A 64 -6.06 -8.30 -6.26
CA LYS A 64 -6.01 -9.72 -5.86
C LYS A 64 -4.61 -10.32 -5.86
N ASN A 65 -3.77 -9.89 -6.80
CA ASN A 65 -2.38 -10.34 -6.95
C ASN A 65 -1.38 -9.22 -6.63
N VAL A 66 -1.77 -8.27 -5.78
CA VAL A 66 -0.90 -7.22 -5.26
C VAL A 66 -0.51 -7.59 -3.83
N VAL A 67 0.76 -7.46 -3.52
CA VAL A 67 1.31 -7.57 -2.16
C VAL A 67 1.74 -6.18 -1.72
N THR A 68 1.34 -5.75 -0.53
CA THR A 68 1.61 -4.40 -0.06
C THR A 68 2.50 -4.38 1.17
N PHE A 69 3.37 -3.37 1.26
CA PHE A 69 4.22 -3.10 2.40
C PHE A 69 4.11 -1.64 2.80
N ASN A 70 3.72 -1.37 4.06
CA ASN A 70 3.83 -0.05 4.65
C ASN A 70 5.24 0.17 5.20
N MET A 71 5.67 1.43 5.28
CA MET A 71 7.05 1.77 5.62
C MET A 71 7.31 1.79 7.13
N ASP A 72 6.29 2.04 7.93
CA ASP A 72 6.42 2.22 9.38
C ASP A 72 5.12 1.92 10.13
N GLU A 73 5.21 1.84 11.46
CA GLU A 73 4.10 1.80 12.40
C GLU A 73 4.54 2.43 13.73
N TYR A 74 3.58 2.95 14.50
CA TYR A 74 3.83 3.44 15.84
C TYR A 74 4.17 2.31 16.82
N VAL A 75 5.21 2.55 17.62
CA VAL A 75 5.62 1.65 18.69
C VAL A 75 4.73 1.82 19.91
N GLY A 76 4.25 0.70 20.46
CA GLY A 76 3.48 0.68 21.70
C GLY A 76 2.02 1.09 21.57
N LEU A 77 1.54 1.33 20.33
CA LEU A 77 0.15 1.65 20.08
C LEU A 77 -0.63 0.36 19.76
N PRO A 78 -1.79 0.09 20.39
CA PRO A 78 -2.62 -1.04 20.02
C PRO A 78 -2.98 -1.03 18.53
N VAL A 79 -3.00 -2.19 17.89
CA VAL A 79 -3.28 -2.32 16.45
C VAL A 79 -4.63 -1.69 16.07
N GLU A 80 -5.63 -1.87 16.94
CA GLU A 80 -7.00 -1.36 16.74
C GLU A 80 -7.16 0.11 17.11
N HIS A 81 -6.11 0.76 17.64
CA HIS A 81 -6.17 2.18 17.99
C HIS A 81 -6.48 3.01 16.73
N PRO A 82 -7.41 3.99 16.79
CA PRO A 82 -7.78 4.78 15.61
C PRO A 82 -6.63 5.49 14.92
N GLU A 83 -5.58 5.82 15.65
CA GLU A 83 -4.38 6.51 15.15
C GLU A 83 -3.26 5.55 14.70
N SER A 84 -3.42 4.22 14.86
CA SER A 84 -2.43 3.29 14.31
C SER A 84 -2.42 3.36 12.79
N TYR A 85 -1.26 3.09 12.19
CA TYR A 85 -1.18 3.06 10.73
C TYR A 85 -1.91 1.85 10.15
N HIS A 86 -1.99 0.76 10.91
CA HIS A 86 -2.87 -0.36 10.58
C HIS A 86 -4.32 0.11 10.40
N SER A 87 -4.90 0.77 11.40
CA SER A 87 -6.28 1.30 11.33
C SER A 87 -6.44 2.35 10.22
N PHE A 88 -5.45 3.21 10.01
CA PHE A 88 -5.44 4.19 8.94
C PHE A 88 -5.54 3.51 7.56
N MET A 89 -4.71 2.51 7.31
CA MET A 89 -4.66 1.83 6.01
C MET A 89 -5.92 1.04 5.72
N TYR A 90 -6.47 0.32 6.70
CA TYR A 90 -7.72 -0.41 6.52
C TYR A 90 -8.88 0.53 6.25
N ARG A 91 -9.02 1.59 7.03
CA ARG A 91 -10.10 2.60 6.86
C ARG A 91 -10.04 3.32 5.51
N ASN A 92 -8.85 3.65 5.02
CA ASN A 92 -8.70 4.45 3.81
C ASN A 92 -8.52 3.63 2.52
N LEU A 93 -8.12 2.36 2.61
CA LEU A 93 -7.83 1.55 1.43
C LEU A 93 -8.30 0.10 1.55
N PHE A 94 -7.74 -0.70 2.46
CA PHE A 94 -7.86 -2.16 2.40
C PHE A 94 -9.28 -2.69 2.64
N ASP A 95 -10.11 -2.02 3.44
CA ASP A 95 -11.52 -2.41 3.63
C ASP A 95 -12.39 -2.20 2.37
N HIS A 96 -11.88 -1.51 1.37
CA HIS A 96 -12.63 -1.06 0.19
C HIS A 96 -12.14 -1.66 -1.13
N ILE A 97 -11.08 -2.45 -1.12
CA ILE A 97 -10.49 -3.06 -2.32
C ILE A 97 -10.41 -4.58 -2.18
N ASP A 98 -10.08 -5.27 -3.27
CA ASP A 98 -10.03 -6.74 -3.33
C ASP A 98 -8.65 -7.32 -2.99
N CYS A 99 -7.81 -6.59 -2.23
CA CYS A 99 -6.52 -7.09 -1.76
C CYS A 99 -6.72 -8.15 -0.66
N PRO A 100 -6.21 -9.38 -0.81
CA PRO A 100 -6.27 -10.39 0.24
C PRO A 100 -5.52 -9.93 1.50
N LYS A 101 -6.07 -10.21 2.68
CA LYS A 101 -5.46 -9.81 3.95
C LYS A 101 -4.05 -10.37 4.16
N GLU A 102 -3.80 -11.59 3.69
CA GLU A 102 -2.51 -12.24 3.72
C GLU A 102 -1.43 -11.55 2.86
N ASN A 103 -1.86 -10.70 1.93
CA ASN A 103 -0.97 -9.91 1.08
C ASN A 103 -0.67 -8.50 1.65
N VAL A 104 -1.31 -8.13 2.75
CA VAL A 104 -1.11 -6.83 3.41
C VAL A 104 -0.07 -6.98 4.50
N HIS A 105 1.03 -6.24 4.39
CA HIS A 105 2.10 -6.23 5.38
C HIS A 105 2.23 -4.85 6.00
N ILE A 106 2.11 -4.80 7.32
CA ILE A 106 2.32 -3.62 8.17
C ILE A 106 3.15 -4.08 9.36
N LEU A 107 4.17 -3.32 9.72
CA LEU A 107 5.06 -3.61 10.85
C LEU A 107 4.26 -3.76 12.15
N ASN A 108 4.68 -4.70 12.99
CA ASN A 108 4.12 -4.88 14.33
C ASN A 108 4.80 -3.93 15.32
N GLY A 109 4.16 -2.80 15.61
CA GLY A 109 4.65 -1.82 16.61
C GLY A 109 4.66 -2.33 18.06
N ASN A 110 4.14 -3.53 18.31
CA ASN A 110 4.12 -4.21 19.62
C ASN A 110 4.98 -5.47 19.66
N ALA A 111 5.94 -5.61 18.75
CA ALA A 111 6.89 -6.73 18.74
C ALA A 111 7.74 -6.72 20.00
N GLU A 112 8.04 -7.91 20.55
CA GLU A 112 8.91 -8.06 21.71
C GLU A 112 10.38 -7.76 21.37
N ASP A 113 10.80 -8.11 20.14
CA ASP A 113 12.14 -7.84 19.60
C ASP A 113 12.03 -7.13 18.24
N TRP A 114 12.33 -5.85 18.24
CA TRP A 114 12.22 -5.02 17.05
C TRP A 114 13.27 -5.29 15.98
N GLU A 115 14.45 -5.73 16.37
CA GLU A 115 15.47 -6.15 15.38
C GLU A 115 14.99 -7.36 14.59
N THR A 116 14.39 -8.32 15.28
CA THR A 116 13.79 -9.50 14.65
C THR A 116 12.60 -9.11 13.77
N GLU A 117 11.71 -8.23 14.24
CA GLU A 117 10.57 -7.73 13.44
C GLU A 117 11.07 -7.06 12.14
N CYS A 118 12.01 -6.14 12.24
CA CYS A 118 12.56 -5.46 11.06
C CYS A 118 13.25 -6.44 10.10
N ARG A 119 14.01 -7.40 10.61
CA ARG A 119 14.67 -8.42 9.79
C ARG A 119 13.66 -9.29 9.05
N GLN A 120 12.62 -9.77 9.74
CA GLN A 120 11.56 -10.59 9.14
C GLN A 120 10.77 -9.79 8.09
N TYR A 121 10.54 -8.51 8.34
CA TYR A 121 9.88 -7.62 7.38
C TYR A 121 10.71 -7.44 6.11
N GLU A 122 12.01 -7.22 6.23
CA GLU A 122 12.94 -7.16 5.09
C GLU A 122 13.01 -8.48 4.31
N GLU A 123 12.99 -9.61 5.03
CA GLU A 123 12.93 -10.94 4.42
C GLU A 123 11.63 -11.15 3.64
N ALA A 124 10.49 -10.68 4.19
CA ALA A 124 9.20 -10.74 3.51
C ALA A 124 9.18 -9.90 2.23
N ILE A 125 9.74 -8.70 2.26
CA ILE A 125 9.89 -7.85 1.06
C ILE A 125 10.72 -8.57 -0.02
N LYS A 126 11.84 -9.16 0.36
CA LYS A 126 12.72 -9.92 -0.56
C LYS A 126 12.01 -11.15 -1.12
N ALA A 127 11.31 -11.89 -0.27
CA ALA A 127 10.56 -13.08 -0.67
C ALA A 127 9.42 -12.76 -1.67
N ALA A 128 8.81 -11.58 -1.53
CA ALA A 128 7.81 -11.10 -2.48
C ALA A 128 8.40 -10.61 -3.82
N GLY A 129 9.72 -10.52 -3.94
CA GLY A 129 10.43 -10.06 -5.15
C GLY A 129 10.96 -8.63 -5.07
N GLY A 130 10.92 -8.01 -3.88
CA GLY A 130 11.25 -6.59 -3.67
C GLY A 130 10.12 -5.65 -4.10
N ASN A 131 10.13 -4.42 -3.62
CA ASN A 131 9.12 -3.44 -3.99
C ASN A 131 9.24 -3.06 -5.48
N THR A 132 8.18 -3.27 -6.23
CA THR A 132 8.10 -2.91 -7.66
C THR A 132 7.86 -1.40 -7.81
N THR A 133 7.00 -0.85 -6.96
CA THR A 133 6.65 0.58 -6.94
C THR A 133 6.49 1.05 -5.50
N ILE A 134 7.09 2.19 -5.18
CA ILE A 134 6.93 2.89 -3.89
C ILE A 134 6.26 4.23 -4.17
N ILE A 135 5.20 4.50 -3.46
CA ILE A 135 4.43 5.74 -3.58
C ILE A 135 4.84 6.73 -2.49
#